data_551a4262166fab410cf2748379d04ac0
#
_entry.id   551a4262166fab410cf2748379d04ac0
#
_cell.length_a   1.000
_cell.length_b   1.000
_cell.length_c   1.000
_cell.angle_alpha   90.00
_cell.angle_beta   90.00
_cell.angle_gamma   90.00
#
_symmetry.space_group_name_H-M   'P 1'
#
loop_
_entity.id
_entity.type
_entity.pdbx_description
1 polymer ?
#
loop_
_entity_poly.entity_id
_entity_poly.type
_entity_poly.pdbx_seq_one_letter_code
_entity_poly.pdbx_strand_id
1 'polypeptide(L)'
;MNPLHLPYRKLILAAVVCLTSQRFVVAADEPTLTGEQTKQFLLAAKVIGSRPASKGVTHTWRLTLTDGTLTHDADFQPIDEHKSEMKLASGTELNFVDSYKYNLAAYALAELLGIDDMVPVYVERKWKGQTGSMSWWLPSKMDEATRHKQKLTPPDPDAWNNQMYKIRVFDQLIADSDANLTNVLIGENWKIWRIDFSRAFRLNKEPKDPKDLVRCDRQLLEKLKALDANTLTEKTNHYLTKEELKAVMARRDKIVAQFQNMIAEKGENEVLY
;
A
#
# COMPACT_ATOMS: atom_id res chain seq x y z
N MET A 1 -12.45 52.23 -81.83
CA MET A 1 -12.41 52.34 -80.34
C MET A 1 -11.97 51.00 -79.82
N ASN A 2 -10.72 50.91 -79.41
CA ASN A 2 -10.05 49.67 -78.91
C ASN A 2 -10.29 49.49 -77.42
N PRO A 3 -10.58 48.29 -76.95
CA PRO A 3 -10.48 48.00 -75.52
C PRO A 3 -9.11 47.43 -75.17
N LEU A 4 -8.54 47.99 -74.09
CA LEU A 4 -7.28 47.67 -73.50
C LEU A 4 -7.27 46.24 -72.90
N HIS A 5 -6.23 45.49 -73.26
CA HIS A 5 -5.87 44.23 -72.61
C HIS A 5 -5.04 44.51 -71.35
N LEU A 6 -5.52 44.11 -70.17
CA LEU A 6 -4.72 43.99 -68.97
C LEU A 6 -4.15 42.56 -68.84
N PRO A 7 -2.87 42.39 -68.45
CA PRO A 7 -2.29 41.07 -68.28
C PRO A 7 -2.57 40.51 -66.87
N TYR A 8 -3.06 39.26 -66.83
CA TYR A 8 -3.24 38.48 -65.61
C TYR A 8 -1.90 38.12 -64.99
N ARG A 9 -1.61 38.67 -63.80
CA ARG A 9 -0.52 38.20 -62.93
C ARG A 9 -0.93 36.91 -62.22
N LYS A 10 -0.30 35.82 -62.52
CA LYS A 10 -0.41 34.55 -61.78
C LYS A 10 0.27 34.70 -60.43
N LEU A 11 -0.51 34.77 -59.34
CA LEU A 11 0.00 34.58 -57.97
C LEU A 11 0.27 33.11 -57.76
N ILE A 12 1.54 32.75 -57.61
CA ILE A 12 1.94 31.43 -57.13
C ILE A 12 1.88 31.46 -55.60
N LEU A 13 0.88 30.78 -55.02
CA LEU A 13 0.76 30.59 -53.57
C LEU A 13 1.69 29.44 -53.18
N ALA A 14 2.83 29.73 -52.57
CA ALA A 14 3.71 28.73 -52.01
C ALA A 14 3.12 28.27 -50.65
N ALA A 15 2.53 27.09 -50.63
CA ALA A 15 2.10 26.45 -49.39
C ALA A 15 3.32 25.90 -48.65
N VAL A 16 3.73 26.59 -47.59
CA VAL A 16 4.72 26.09 -46.65
C VAL A 16 4.04 25.03 -45.76
N VAL A 17 4.28 23.76 -46.05
CA VAL A 17 3.87 22.65 -45.20
C VAL A 17 4.84 22.59 -44.01
N CYS A 18 4.42 23.16 -42.89
CA CYS A 18 5.07 22.93 -41.59
C CYS A 18 4.80 21.50 -41.12
N LEU A 19 5.74 20.58 -41.36
CA LEU A 19 5.75 19.27 -40.74
C LEU A 19 6.13 19.45 -39.27
N THR A 20 5.12 19.58 -38.40
CA THR A 20 5.30 19.43 -36.96
C THR A 20 5.53 17.95 -36.67
N SER A 21 6.77 17.54 -36.49
CA SER A 21 7.10 16.22 -35.95
C SER A 21 6.58 16.14 -34.52
N GLN A 22 5.40 15.57 -34.33
CA GLN A 22 4.93 15.13 -33.01
C GLN A 22 5.89 14.03 -32.54
N ARG A 23 6.81 14.38 -31.67
CA ARG A 23 7.56 13.39 -30.90
C ARG A 23 6.55 12.73 -29.94
N PHE A 24 6.12 11.52 -30.27
CA PHE A 24 5.52 10.64 -29.31
C PHE A 24 6.61 10.38 -28.26
N VAL A 25 6.48 11.02 -27.10
CA VAL A 25 7.20 10.61 -25.91
C VAL A 25 6.54 9.31 -25.51
N VAL A 26 7.10 8.18 -25.91
CA VAL A 26 6.82 6.90 -25.29
C VAL A 26 7.24 7.08 -23.86
N ALA A 27 6.30 7.10 -22.93
CA ALA A 27 6.59 7.00 -21.52
C ALA A 27 7.43 5.72 -21.37
N ALA A 28 8.72 5.88 -21.05
CA ALA A 28 9.54 4.74 -20.71
C ALA A 28 8.86 4.08 -19.51
N ASP A 29 8.60 2.76 -19.59
CA ASP A 29 8.14 2.00 -18.45
C ASP A 29 9.10 2.31 -17.29
N GLU A 30 8.56 2.80 -16.17
CA GLU A 30 9.38 3.02 -14.98
C GLU A 30 10.06 1.69 -14.66
N PRO A 31 11.38 1.67 -14.39
CA PRO A 31 12.09 0.44 -14.12
C PRO A 31 11.43 -0.24 -12.91
N THR A 32 10.94 -1.46 -13.13
CA THR A 32 10.33 -2.25 -12.06
C THR A 32 11.44 -2.69 -11.10
N LEU A 33 11.62 -1.94 -10.02
CA LEU A 33 12.58 -2.27 -8.98
C LEU A 33 12.11 -3.50 -8.21
N THR A 34 13.05 -4.37 -7.82
CA THR A 34 12.78 -5.40 -6.82
C THR A 34 12.53 -4.77 -5.45
N GLY A 35 11.92 -5.50 -4.51
CA GLY A 35 11.73 -5.01 -3.14
C GLY A 35 13.01 -4.53 -2.49
N GLU A 36 14.12 -5.26 -2.68
CA GLU A 36 15.43 -4.88 -2.13
C GLU A 36 16.00 -3.61 -2.80
N GLN A 37 15.89 -3.48 -4.12
CA GLN A 37 16.30 -2.25 -4.82
C GLN A 37 15.47 -1.05 -4.38
N THR A 38 14.18 -1.25 -4.15
CA THR A 38 13.28 -0.22 -3.62
C THR A 38 13.68 0.20 -2.21
N LYS A 39 14.02 -0.74 -1.31
CA LYS A 39 14.58 -0.44 0.02
C LYS A 39 15.85 0.40 -0.07
N GLN A 40 16.81 0.01 -0.91
CA GLN A 40 18.06 0.73 -1.10
C GLN A 40 17.83 2.14 -1.62
N PHE A 41 16.95 2.31 -2.59
CA PHE A 41 16.57 3.65 -3.10
C PHE A 41 15.96 4.50 -1.97
N LEU A 42 14.98 4.00 -1.24
CA LEU A 42 14.33 4.73 -0.14
C LEU A 42 15.32 5.13 0.95
N LEU A 43 16.33 4.30 1.24
CA LEU A 43 17.35 4.58 2.25
C LEU A 43 18.37 5.61 1.78
N ALA A 44 18.82 5.56 0.51
CA ALA A 44 20.00 6.29 0.03
C ALA A 44 19.65 7.54 -0.81
N ALA A 45 18.54 7.53 -1.56
CA ALA A 45 18.20 8.58 -2.50
C ALA A 45 18.04 9.95 -1.80
N LYS A 46 18.50 11.01 -2.47
CA LYS A 46 18.44 12.39 -1.96
C LYS A 46 16.99 12.92 -2.02
N VAL A 47 16.53 13.53 -0.95
CA VAL A 47 15.26 14.28 -0.94
C VAL A 47 15.49 15.62 -1.67
N ILE A 48 14.78 15.82 -2.77
CA ILE A 48 14.84 17.04 -3.59
C ILE A 48 13.58 17.89 -3.51
N GLY A 49 12.49 17.33 -2.99
CA GLY A 49 11.21 18.02 -2.78
C GLY A 49 10.44 17.47 -1.59
N SER A 50 9.59 18.30 -0.98
CA SER A 50 8.71 17.87 0.10
C SER A 50 7.45 18.72 0.13
N ARG A 51 6.30 18.07 0.40
CA ARG A 51 5.01 18.73 0.65
C ARG A 51 4.21 17.93 1.68
N PRO A 52 3.35 18.57 2.47
CA PRO A 52 2.40 17.82 3.32
C PRO A 52 1.55 16.89 2.46
N ALA A 53 1.23 15.70 2.95
CA ALA A 53 0.28 14.83 2.29
C ALA A 53 -1.12 15.47 2.32
N SER A 54 -1.87 15.32 1.24
CA SER A 54 -3.20 15.96 1.09
C SER A 54 -4.30 15.26 1.87
N LYS A 55 -4.05 14.03 2.35
CA LYS A 55 -4.97 13.20 3.13
C LYS A 55 -4.25 12.68 4.37
N GLY A 56 -4.99 12.50 5.46
CA GLY A 56 -4.48 11.99 6.74
C GLY A 56 -4.35 13.07 7.82
N VAL A 57 -4.52 12.69 9.08
CA VAL A 57 -4.43 13.57 10.27
C VAL A 57 -3.04 13.52 10.94
N THR A 58 -2.14 12.66 10.49
CA THR A 58 -0.89 12.28 11.17
C THR A 58 0.38 12.96 10.64
N HIS A 59 0.29 14.21 10.15
CA HIS A 59 1.44 14.99 9.68
C HIS A 59 2.38 14.25 8.70
N THR A 60 1.80 13.47 7.82
CA THR A 60 2.51 12.71 6.79
C THR A 60 3.05 13.64 5.70
N TRP A 61 4.22 13.35 5.16
CA TRP A 61 4.88 14.12 4.12
C TRP A 61 5.03 13.28 2.84
N ARG A 62 4.68 13.87 1.70
CA ARG A 62 5.09 13.35 0.41
C ARG A 62 6.43 13.97 0.03
N LEU A 63 7.45 13.14 -0.14
CA LEU A 63 8.81 13.51 -0.49
C LEU A 63 9.12 13.09 -1.91
N THR A 64 9.83 13.92 -2.65
CA THR A 64 10.39 13.54 -3.95
C THR A 64 11.86 13.18 -3.75
N LEU A 65 12.23 11.96 -4.11
CA LEU A 65 13.56 11.37 -3.95
C LEU A 65 14.24 11.20 -5.30
N THR A 66 15.59 11.34 -5.34
CA THR A 66 16.37 10.98 -6.53
C THR A 66 17.73 10.41 -6.16
N ASP A 67 18.20 9.42 -6.92
CA ASP A 67 19.59 8.92 -6.91
C ASP A 67 20.43 9.42 -8.09
N GLY A 68 19.84 10.32 -8.91
CA GLY A 68 20.44 10.85 -10.14
C GLY A 68 20.01 10.09 -11.40
N THR A 69 19.55 8.85 -11.28
CA THR A 69 19.03 8.04 -12.39
C THR A 69 17.52 7.95 -12.34
N LEU A 70 16.97 7.59 -11.16
CA LEU A 70 15.55 7.52 -10.88
C LEU A 70 15.13 8.70 -10.02
N THR A 71 13.95 9.23 -10.31
CA THR A 71 13.24 10.17 -9.43
C THR A 71 11.87 9.60 -9.12
N HIS A 72 11.56 9.42 -7.83
CA HIS A 72 10.28 8.84 -7.39
C HIS A 72 9.81 9.49 -6.09
N ASP A 73 8.51 9.49 -5.87
CA ASP A 73 7.93 10.01 -4.64
C ASP A 73 7.90 8.92 -3.54
N ALA A 74 7.98 9.36 -2.30
CA ALA A 74 7.86 8.53 -1.11
C ALA A 74 6.92 9.19 -0.10
N ASP A 75 6.26 8.38 0.70
CA ASP A 75 5.56 8.83 1.89
C ASP A 75 6.48 8.78 3.10
N PHE A 76 6.43 9.79 3.97
CA PHE A 76 7.20 9.84 5.21
C PHE A 76 6.29 10.13 6.40
N GLN A 77 6.24 9.22 7.36
CA GLN A 77 5.41 9.31 8.56
C GLN A 77 6.27 9.18 9.82
N PRO A 78 6.45 10.27 10.59
CA PRO A 78 7.28 10.26 11.80
C PRO A 78 6.48 10.06 13.10
N ILE A 79 5.16 9.81 13.05
CA ILE A 79 4.31 9.69 14.24
C ILE A 79 4.77 8.55 15.14
N ASP A 80 4.88 8.80 16.45
CA ASP A 80 5.19 7.79 17.48
C ASP A 80 4.50 8.22 18.80
N GLU A 81 3.17 8.15 18.83
CA GLU A 81 2.34 8.57 19.95
C GLU A 81 1.89 7.38 20.79
N HIS A 82 2.07 7.50 22.10
CA HIS A 82 1.61 6.55 23.11
C HIS A 82 0.82 7.31 24.17
N LYS A 83 -0.46 6.97 24.38
CA LYS A 83 -1.33 7.61 25.38
C LYS A 83 -2.08 6.55 26.18
N SER A 84 -2.28 6.76 27.47
CA SER A 84 -3.08 5.88 28.31
C SER A 84 -4.52 5.79 27.81
N GLU A 85 -5.04 6.90 27.28
CA GLU A 85 -6.36 6.98 26.66
C GLU A 85 -6.37 8.02 25.53
N MET A 86 -7.24 7.82 24.56
CA MET A 86 -7.53 8.75 23.47
C MET A 86 -9.04 8.80 23.24
N LYS A 87 -9.60 10.02 23.23
CA LYS A 87 -10.99 10.23 22.83
C LYS A 87 -11.07 10.31 21.31
N LEU A 88 -11.79 9.39 20.73
CA LEU A 88 -12.08 9.29 19.30
C LEU A 88 -13.57 9.55 19.07
N ALA A 89 -13.97 9.82 17.84
CA ALA A 89 -15.39 9.94 17.47
C ALA A 89 -16.19 8.64 17.76
N SER A 90 -15.52 7.48 17.72
CA SER A 90 -16.07 6.15 17.99
C SER A 90 -16.11 5.79 19.49
N GLY A 91 -15.54 6.61 20.38
CA GLY A 91 -15.44 6.36 21.82
C GLY A 91 -14.04 6.59 22.38
N THR A 92 -13.81 6.15 23.63
CA THR A 92 -12.49 6.24 24.26
C THR A 92 -11.70 4.96 24.00
N GLU A 93 -10.52 5.09 23.42
CA GLU A 93 -9.57 4.00 23.24
C GLU A 93 -8.53 4.03 24.37
N LEU A 94 -8.40 2.91 25.09
CA LEU A 94 -7.37 2.74 26.12
C LEU A 94 -6.10 2.18 25.50
N ASN A 95 -4.94 2.57 26.06
CA ASN A 95 -3.63 2.20 25.55
C ASN A 95 -3.48 2.54 24.04
N PHE A 96 -3.85 3.77 23.74
CA PHE A 96 -3.75 4.29 22.38
C PHE A 96 -2.30 4.33 21.92
N VAL A 97 -2.05 3.74 20.74
CA VAL A 97 -0.75 3.83 20.07
C VAL A 97 -0.99 4.16 18.59
N ASP A 98 -0.22 5.15 18.11
CA ASP A 98 -0.13 5.54 16.72
C ASP A 98 1.37 5.69 16.40
N SER A 99 1.96 4.68 15.75
CA SER A 99 3.41 4.59 15.63
C SER A 99 3.86 4.18 14.22
N TYR A 100 4.81 4.94 13.67
CA TYR A 100 5.47 4.61 12.40
C TYR A 100 6.16 3.24 12.43
N LYS A 101 6.55 2.76 13.61
CA LYS A 101 7.19 1.46 13.79
C LYS A 101 6.30 0.31 13.35
N TYR A 102 5.00 0.48 13.49
CA TYR A 102 4.04 -0.54 13.08
C TYR A 102 3.96 -0.68 11.56
N ASN A 103 4.22 0.38 10.78
CA ASN A 103 4.37 0.28 9.33
C ASN A 103 5.55 -0.65 8.96
N LEU A 104 6.68 -0.49 9.66
CA LEU A 104 7.88 -1.31 9.45
C LEU A 104 7.66 -2.77 9.85
N ALA A 105 6.99 -2.99 10.99
CA ALA A 105 6.65 -4.32 11.47
C ALA A 105 5.65 -5.03 10.53
N ALA A 106 4.65 -4.30 10.03
CA ALA A 106 3.66 -4.84 9.09
C ALA A 106 4.31 -5.25 7.77
N TYR A 107 5.21 -4.43 7.22
CA TYR A 107 5.94 -4.77 6.02
C TYR A 107 6.83 -6.01 6.22
N ALA A 108 7.60 -6.07 7.33
CA ALA A 108 8.43 -7.23 7.64
C ALA A 108 7.60 -8.52 7.79
N LEU A 109 6.41 -8.43 8.40
CA LEU A 109 5.49 -9.57 8.52
C LEU A 109 4.88 -9.93 7.14
N ALA A 110 4.56 -8.96 6.30
CA ALA A 110 4.07 -9.21 4.94
C ALA A 110 5.11 -9.97 4.10
N GLU A 111 6.42 -9.62 4.22
CA GLU A 111 7.52 -10.37 3.58
C GLU A 111 7.57 -11.84 4.07
N LEU A 112 7.42 -12.09 5.38
CA LEU A 112 7.39 -13.44 5.93
C LEU A 112 6.20 -14.27 5.42
N LEU A 113 5.08 -13.61 5.17
CA LEU A 113 3.86 -14.24 4.70
C LEU A 113 3.75 -14.33 3.16
N GLY A 114 4.67 -13.70 2.41
CA GLY A 114 4.68 -13.69 0.95
C GLY A 114 3.51 -12.88 0.35
N ILE A 115 3.12 -11.80 1.01
CA ILE A 115 2.10 -10.83 0.57
C ILE A 115 2.65 -9.40 0.50
N ASP A 116 3.98 -9.26 0.48
CA ASP A 116 4.67 -7.97 0.41
C ASP A 116 4.42 -7.22 -0.89
N ASP A 117 3.95 -7.90 -1.93
CA ASP A 117 3.47 -7.26 -3.16
C ASP A 117 2.15 -6.48 -2.97
N MET A 118 1.44 -6.70 -1.85
CA MET A 118 0.21 -6.00 -1.47
C MET A 118 0.42 -4.90 -0.42
N VAL A 119 1.66 -4.63 -0.05
CA VAL A 119 2.06 -3.62 0.94
C VAL A 119 3.19 -2.80 0.32
N PRO A 120 3.20 -1.45 0.44
CA PRO A 120 4.34 -0.70 -0.04
C PRO A 120 5.61 -1.09 0.71
N VAL A 121 6.75 -1.02 0.04
CA VAL A 121 8.04 -1.19 0.71
C VAL A 121 8.22 -0.09 1.74
N TYR A 122 8.51 -0.45 2.98
CA TYR A 122 8.79 0.47 4.08
C TYR A 122 10.24 0.34 4.54
N VAL A 123 10.87 1.48 4.86
CA VAL A 123 12.17 1.54 5.54
C VAL A 123 12.11 2.55 6.68
N GLU A 124 12.93 2.36 7.71
CA GLU A 124 13.15 3.39 8.72
C GLU A 124 14.17 4.40 8.18
N ARG A 125 13.84 5.68 8.25
CA ARG A 125 14.74 6.75 7.80
C ARG A 125 14.60 8.00 8.66
N LYS A 126 15.72 8.73 8.82
CA LYS A 126 15.73 10.05 9.45
C LYS A 126 15.63 11.13 8.38
N TRP A 127 14.68 12.06 8.55
CA TRP A 127 14.52 13.23 7.70
C TRP A 127 14.20 14.46 8.54
N LYS A 128 14.87 15.59 8.28
CA LYS A 128 14.74 16.85 9.06
C LYS A 128 14.79 16.67 10.58
N GLY A 129 15.67 15.77 11.04
CA GLY A 129 15.85 15.51 12.48
C GLY A 129 14.87 14.51 13.09
N GLN A 130 13.80 14.12 12.41
CA GLN A 130 12.81 13.15 12.86
C GLN A 130 13.09 11.77 12.26
N THR A 131 12.96 10.71 13.04
CA THR A 131 12.96 9.32 12.56
C THR A 131 11.51 8.94 12.26
N GLY A 132 11.30 8.18 11.19
CA GLY A 132 9.97 7.75 10.77
C GLY A 132 10.02 6.61 9.76
N SER A 133 8.88 6.08 9.40
CA SER A 133 8.74 5.17 8.26
C SER A 133 8.72 5.98 6.97
N MET A 134 9.46 5.49 5.98
CA MET A 134 9.42 5.99 4.61
C MET A 134 8.98 4.87 3.70
N SER A 135 7.94 5.11 2.91
CA SER A 135 7.40 4.09 2.00
C SER A 135 7.38 4.55 0.55
N TRP A 136 7.44 3.56 -0.35
CA TRP A 136 7.31 3.78 -1.78
C TRP A 136 5.92 4.34 -2.11
N TRP A 137 5.87 5.47 -2.83
CA TRP A 137 4.60 6.04 -3.26
C TRP A 137 3.97 5.20 -4.36
N LEU A 138 2.77 4.70 -4.11
CA LEU A 138 2.08 3.76 -5.02
C LEU A 138 1.29 4.51 -6.10
N PRO A 139 1.30 4.01 -7.36
CA PRO A 139 0.54 4.61 -8.47
C PRO A 139 -0.94 4.22 -8.40
N SER A 140 -1.65 4.71 -7.37
CA SER A 140 -3.06 4.42 -7.19
C SER A 140 -3.95 5.41 -7.94
N LYS A 141 -5.04 4.94 -8.55
CA LYS A 141 -6.07 5.79 -9.16
C LYS A 141 -7.17 6.18 -8.19
N MET A 142 -7.45 5.34 -7.19
CA MET A 142 -8.45 5.62 -6.16
C MET A 142 -8.19 4.77 -4.91
N ASP A 143 -8.94 5.04 -3.84
CA ASP A 143 -9.10 4.17 -2.68
C ASP A 143 -10.43 3.41 -2.72
N GLU A 144 -10.58 2.40 -1.88
CA GLU A 144 -11.78 1.54 -1.81
C GLU A 144 -13.02 2.32 -1.36
N ALA A 145 -12.88 3.36 -0.51
CA ALA A 145 -13.99 4.23 -0.13
C ALA A 145 -14.52 4.99 -1.36
N THR A 146 -13.63 5.48 -2.21
CA THR A 146 -13.98 6.14 -3.47
C THR A 146 -14.65 5.18 -4.44
N ARG A 147 -14.10 3.95 -4.60
CA ARG A 147 -14.72 2.90 -5.43
C ARG A 147 -16.15 2.62 -5.00
N HIS A 148 -16.37 2.41 -3.70
CA HIS A 148 -17.71 2.20 -3.13
C HIS A 148 -18.66 3.37 -3.41
N LYS A 149 -18.20 4.60 -3.16
CA LYS A 149 -18.98 5.82 -3.40
C LYS A 149 -19.39 5.95 -4.87
N GLN A 150 -18.50 5.59 -5.79
CA GLN A 150 -18.74 5.64 -7.23
C GLN A 150 -19.44 4.39 -7.76
N LYS A 151 -19.69 3.37 -6.93
CA LYS A 151 -20.30 2.08 -7.28
C LYS A 151 -19.59 1.37 -8.44
N LEU A 152 -18.26 1.50 -8.51
CA LEU A 152 -17.46 0.84 -9.53
C LEU A 152 -17.31 -0.65 -9.22
N THR A 153 -17.51 -1.48 -10.24
CA THR A 153 -17.32 -2.92 -10.16
C THR A 153 -15.98 -3.30 -10.79
N PRO A 154 -15.17 -4.16 -10.15
CA PRO A 154 -13.95 -4.66 -10.77
C PRO A 154 -14.30 -5.54 -11.99
N PRO A 155 -13.45 -5.55 -13.04
CA PRO A 155 -13.70 -6.34 -14.26
C PRO A 155 -13.68 -7.84 -14.00
N ASP A 156 -12.91 -8.28 -13.00
CA ASP A 156 -12.83 -9.65 -12.51
C ASP A 156 -13.14 -9.66 -10.99
N PRO A 157 -14.40 -9.95 -10.60
CA PRO A 157 -14.80 -9.98 -9.20
C PRO A 157 -14.09 -11.06 -8.37
N ASP A 158 -13.72 -12.20 -8.98
CA ASP A 158 -13.05 -13.28 -8.25
C ASP A 158 -11.60 -12.91 -7.95
N ALA A 159 -10.86 -12.39 -8.92
CA ALA A 159 -9.51 -11.87 -8.70
C ALA A 159 -9.50 -10.72 -7.68
N TRP A 160 -10.51 -9.85 -7.70
CA TRP A 160 -10.70 -8.79 -6.70
C TRP A 160 -10.94 -9.37 -5.30
N ASN A 161 -11.89 -10.29 -5.16
CA ASN A 161 -12.21 -10.89 -3.89
C ASN A 161 -11.03 -11.67 -3.30
N ASN A 162 -10.25 -12.35 -4.13
CA ASN A 162 -9.05 -13.07 -3.69
C ASN A 162 -8.01 -12.11 -3.09
N GLN A 163 -7.79 -10.94 -3.67
CA GLN A 163 -6.94 -9.92 -3.08
C GLN A 163 -7.52 -9.40 -1.73
N MET A 164 -8.83 -9.12 -1.68
CA MET A 164 -9.49 -8.64 -0.46
C MET A 164 -9.47 -9.68 0.66
N TYR A 165 -9.57 -10.97 0.37
CA TYR A 165 -9.43 -12.04 1.37
C TYR A 165 -8.03 -12.05 2.01
N LYS A 166 -6.95 -11.87 1.21
CA LYS A 166 -5.58 -11.75 1.75
C LYS A 166 -5.47 -10.56 2.71
N ILE A 167 -5.97 -9.39 2.31
CA ILE A 167 -5.96 -8.19 3.17
C ILE A 167 -6.73 -8.42 4.47
N ARG A 168 -7.93 -9.03 4.42
CA ARG A 168 -8.71 -9.32 5.63
C ARG A 168 -7.97 -10.25 6.58
N VAL A 169 -7.35 -11.31 6.06
CA VAL A 169 -6.53 -12.21 6.89
C VAL A 169 -5.39 -11.43 7.54
N PHE A 170 -4.71 -10.56 6.79
CA PHE A 170 -3.61 -9.77 7.31
C PHE A 170 -4.08 -8.75 8.37
N ASP A 171 -5.15 -7.98 8.11
CA ASP A 171 -5.71 -7.00 9.07
C ASP A 171 -6.13 -7.68 10.38
N GLN A 172 -6.73 -8.89 10.32
CA GLN A 172 -7.06 -9.66 11.52
C GLN A 172 -5.81 -10.15 12.26
N LEU A 173 -4.76 -10.56 11.54
CA LEU A 173 -3.52 -11.02 12.14
C LEU A 173 -2.79 -9.89 12.88
N ILE A 174 -2.67 -8.72 12.28
CA ILE A 174 -2.00 -7.56 12.88
C ILE A 174 -2.90 -6.79 13.86
N ALA A 175 -4.20 -7.11 13.94
CA ALA A 175 -5.19 -6.41 14.74
C ALA A 175 -5.14 -4.90 14.55
N ASP A 176 -5.29 -4.45 13.31
CA ASP A 176 -5.34 -3.03 12.99
C ASP A 176 -6.66 -2.42 13.47
N SER A 177 -6.58 -1.41 14.35
CA SER A 177 -7.76 -0.72 14.88
C SER A 177 -8.33 0.33 13.92
N ASP A 178 -7.56 0.73 12.90
CA ASP A 178 -7.94 1.70 11.88
C ASP A 178 -7.93 1.12 10.46
N ALA A 179 -8.28 -0.16 10.32
CA ALA A 179 -8.45 -0.84 9.04
C ALA A 179 -9.66 -0.29 8.28
N ASN A 180 -9.54 0.90 7.71
CA ASN A 180 -10.61 1.58 6.98
C ASN A 180 -10.41 1.49 5.45
N LEU A 181 -11.48 1.77 4.68
CA LEU A 181 -11.49 1.63 3.23
C LEU A 181 -10.58 2.64 2.50
N THR A 182 -10.21 3.76 3.14
CA THR A 182 -9.28 4.74 2.54
C THR A 182 -7.84 4.24 2.54
N ASN A 183 -7.54 3.24 3.39
CA ASN A 183 -6.23 2.60 3.51
C ASN A 183 -6.06 1.40 2.56
N VAL A 184 -7.04 1.15 1.68
CA VAL A 184 -6.94 0.17 0.58
C VAL A 184 -6.88 0.94 -0.73
N LEU A 185 -5.70 0.98 -1.35
CA LEU A 185 -5.46 1.67 -2.62
C LEU A 185 -5.68 0.73 -3.80
N ILE A 186 -6.18 1.29 -4.91
CA ILE A 186 -6.51 0.56 -6.14
C ILE A 186 -5.72 1.16 -7.29
N GLY A 187 -4.90 0.33 -7.96
CA GLY A 187 -4.14 0.70 -9.16
C GLY A 187 -4.96 0.62 -10.45
N GLU A 188 -4.33 1.02 -11.57
CA GLU A 188 -4.97 1.01 -12.89
C GLU A 188 -5.44 -0.38 -13.34
N ASN A 189 -4.69 -1.42 -12.99
CA ASN A 189 -4.97 -2.82 -13.30
C ASN A 189 -5.81 -3.54 -12.23
N TRP A 190 -6.47 -2.80 -11.33
CA TRP A 190 -7.24 -3.33 -10.20
C TRP A 190 -6.40 -4.12 -9.17
N LYS A 191 -5.09 -3.99 -9.21
CA LYS A 191 -4.24 -4.43 -8.10
C LYS A 191 -4.56 -3.57 -6.88
N ILE A 192 -4.62 -4.19 -5.71
CA ILE A 192 -4.84 -3.48 -4.45
C ILE A 192 -3.61 -3.52 -3.56
N TRP A 193 -3.44 -2.44 -2.80
CA TRP A 193 -2.42 -2.33 -1.77
C TRP A 193 -3.06 -1.88 -0.47
N ARG A 194 -2.60 -2.43 0.62
CA ARG A 194 -2.94 -2.01 1.98
C ARG A 194 -1.83 -1.11 2.51
N ILE A 195 -2.20 0.06 3.00
CA ILE A 195 -1.28 1.09 3.50
C ILE A 195 -1.68 1.53 4.90
N ASP A 196 -0.78 2.25 5.59
CA ASP A 196 -1.00 2.89 6.90
C ASP A 196 -1.40 1.88 8.00
N PHE A 197 -0.40 1.30 8.62
CA PHE A 197 -0.53 0.32 9.71
C PHE A 197 -0.19 0.95 11.06
N SER A 198 -0.09 2.26 11.17
CA SER A 198 0.38 2.96 12.37
C SER A 198 -0.47 2.68 13.62
N ARG A 199 -1.67 2.16 13.44
CA ARG A 199 -2.62 1.77 14.48
C ARG A 199 -2.82 0.25 14.64
N ALA A 200 -1.92 -0.57 14.09
CA ALA A 200 -1.95 -2.03 14.17
C ALA A 200 -1.35 -2.58 15.48
N PHE A 201 -1.17 -3.89 15.56
CA PHE A 201 -0.50 -4.64 16.62
C PHE A 201 -1.11 -4.48 18.02
N ARG A 202 -2.45 -4.39 18.09
CA ARG A 202 -3.15 -4.36 19.38
C ARG A 202 -2.94 -5.65 20.18
N LEU A 203 -3.04 -5.53 21.52
CA LEU A 203 -2.70 -6.62 22.46
C LEU A 203 -3.78 -7.71 22.59
N ASN A 204 -4.95 -7.54 21.96
CA ASN A 204 -5.98 -8.57 21.95
C ASN A 204 -5.49 -9.84 21.22
N LYS A 205 -5.75 -10.99 21.83
CA LYS A 205 -5.30 -12.30 21.33
C LYS A 205 -6.31 -12.98 20.40
N GLU A 206 -7.45 -12.37 20.21
CA GLU A 206 -8.51 -12.81 19.30
C GLU A 206 -8.48 -11.97 18.02
N PRO A 207 -8.76 -12.55 16.83
CA PRO A 207 -9.15 -11.78 15.68
C PRO A 207 -10.36 -10.90 16.02
N LYS A 208 -10.37 -9.64 15.56
CA LYS A 208 -11.45 -8.69 15.89
C LYS A 208 -12.80 -9.12 15.28
N ASP A 209 -12.76 -9.53 14.02
CA ASP A 209 -13.93 -9.89 13.23
C ASP A 209 -13.70 -11.25 12.54
N PRO A 210 -13.68 -12.37 13.28
CA PRO A 210 -13.37 -13.68 12.72
C PRO A 210 -14.37 -14.16 11.64
N LYS A 211 -15.61 -13.63 11.62
CA LYS A 211 -16.59 -13.88 10.56
C LYS A 211 -16.17 -13.37 9.17
N ASP A 212 -15.23 -12.44 9.10
CA ASP A 212 -14.70 -11.91 7.84
C ASP A 212 -13.64 -12.84 7.20
N LEU A 213 -13.19 -13.85 7.96
CA LEU A 213 -12.27 -14.89 7.50
C LEU A 213 -13.06 -16.03 6.81
N VAL A 214 -13.50 -15.77 5.57
CA VAL A 214 -14.39 -16.70 4.83
C VAL A 214 -13.63 -17.56 3.82
N ARG A 215 -12.55 -17.07 3.23
CA ARG A 215 -11.65 -17.77 2.31
C ARG A 215 -10.21 -17.36 2.54
N CYS A 216 -9.27 -18.22 2.21
CA CYS A 216 -7.84 -17.95 2.35
C CYS A 216 -7.07 -18.37 1.08
N ASP A 217 -6.06 -17.59 0.72
CA ASP A 217 -5.06 -18.02 -0.23
C ASP A 217 -4.29 -19.23 0.34
N ARG A 218 -4.12 -20.27 -0.46
CA ARG A 218 -3.47 -21.53 -0.06
C ARG A 218 -2.03 -21.29 0.43
N GLN A 219 -1.28 -20.48 -0.28
CA GLN A 219 0.12 -20.19 0.09
C GLN A 219 0.18 -19.36 1.37
N LEU A 220 -0.71 -18.37 1.53
CA LEU A 220 -0.81 -17.58 2.75
C LEU A 220 -1.11 -18.46 3.97
N LEU A 221 -2.03 -19.41 3.86
CA LEU A 221 -2.33 -20.33 4.95
C LEU A 221 -1.11 -21.19 5.33
N GLU A 222 -0.37 -21.70 4.37
CA GLU A 222 0.87 -22.45 4.64
C GLU A 222 1.94 -21.57 5.28
N LYS A 223 2.09 -20.31 4.85
CA LYS A 223 3.00 -19.36 5.49
C LYS A 223 2.57 -19.02 6.91
N LEU A 224 1.27 -18.87 7.18
CA LEU A 224 0.76 -18.67 8.54
C LEU A 224 1.07 -19.87 9.45
N LYS A 225 0.89 -21.09 8.96
CA LYS A 225 1.25 -22.33 9.71
C LYS A 225 2.75 -22.39 10.00
N ALA A 226 3.59 -22.00 9.06
CA ALA A 226 5.04 -22.04 9.18
C ALA A 226 5.64 -20.88 9.98
N LEU A 227 4.88 -19.79 10.19
CA LEU A 227 5.36 -18.62 10.92
C LEU A 227 5.65 -19.00 12.38
N ASP A 228 6.89 -18.91 12.81
CA ASP A 228 7.31 -19.14 14.19
C ASP A 228 7.70 -17.85 14.93
N ALA A 229 7.64 -17.91 16.26
CA ALA A 229 7.88 -16.76 17.12
C ALA A 229 9.32 -16.21 17.04
N ASN A 230 10.31 -17.07 16.79
CA ASN A 230 11.72 -16.64 16.73
C ASN A 230 11.95 -15.84 15.44
N THR A 231 11.53 -16.37 14.31
CA THR A 231 11.61 -15.69 13.01
C THR A 231 10.88 -14.34 13.03
N LEU A 232 9.65 -14.30 13.60
CA LEU A 232 8.91 -13.05 13.76
C LEU A 232 9.67 -12.07 14.66
N THR A 233 10.19 -12.54 15.80
CA THR A 233 10.96 -11.71 16.74
C THR A 233 12.21 -11.14 16.09
N GLU A 234 12.99 -11.97 15.39
CA GLU A 234 14.21 -11.54 14.70
C GLU A 234 13.94 -10.39 13.72
N LYS A 235 12.85 -10.46 12.99
CA LYS A 235 12.49 -9.45 11.98
C LYS A 235 11.84 -8.18 12.54
N THR A 236 11.23 -8.24 13.74
CA THR A 236 10.37 -7.15 14.24
C THR A 236 10.68 -6.66 15.65
N ASN A 237 11.69 -7.19 16.35
CA ASN A 237 12.02 -6.85 17.74
C ASN A 237 12.41 -5.39 17.99
N HIS A 238 12.81 -4.66 16.94
CA HIS A 238 13.09 -3.23 17.00
C HIS A 238 11.81 -2.37 16.95
N TYR A 239 10.69 -2.96 16.53
CA TYR A 239 9.43 -2.27 16.25
C TYR A 239 8.29 -2.71 17.17
N LEU A 240 8.31 -3.97 17.62
CA LEU A 240 7.27 -4.58 18.44
C LEU A 240 7.78 -4.97 19.83
N THR A 241 6.93 -4.79 20.82
CA THR A 241 7.14 -5.30 22.17
C THR A 241 6.94 -6.82 22.24
N LYS A 242 7.42 -7.45 23.30
CA LYS A 242 7.19 -8.90 23.55
C LYS A 242 5.71 -9.25 23.66
N GLU A 243 4.91 -8.37 24.22
CA GLU A 243 3.46 -8.55 24.40
C GLU A 243 2.72 -8.49 23.07
N GLU A 244 3.10 -7.56 22.18
CA GLU A 244 2.57 -7.46 20.82
C GLU A 244 2.92 -8.69 19.98
N LEU A 245 4.18 -9.16 20.06
CA LEU A 245 4.62 -10.40 19.42
C LEU A 245 3.80 -11.61 19.88
N LYS A 246 3.59 -11.77 21.20
CA LYS A 246 2.74 -12.83 21.75
C LYS A 246 1.28 -12.72 21.26
N ALA A 247 0.76 -11.50 21.13
CA ALA A 247 -0.59 -11.29 20.65
C ALA A 247 -0.72 -11.65 19.15
N VAL A 248 0.26 -11.29 18.30
CA VAL A 248 0.30 -11.71 16.90
C VAL A 248 0.29 -13.23 16.78
N MET A 249 1.16 -13.92 17.53
CA MET A 249 1.24 -15.39 17.49
C MET A 249 -0.05 -16.06 17.96
N ALA A 250 -0.68 -15.53 19.00
CA ALA A 250 -1.97 -16.05 19.47
C ALA A 250 -3.09 -15.89 18.42
N ARG A 251 -3.14 -14.74 17.74
CA ARG A 251 -4.10 -14.52 16.63
C ARG A 251 -3.78 -15.44 15.45
N ARG A 252 -2.49 -15.60 15.08
CA ARG A 252 -2.05 -16.54 14.06
C ARG A 252 -2.60 -17.94 14.31
N ASP A 253 -2.44 -18.46 15.54
CA ASP A 253 -2.92 -19.80 15.91
C ASP A 253 -4.43 -19.94 15.72
N LYS A 254 -5.19 -18.90 16.10
CA LYS A 254 -6.66 -18.90 15.98
C LYS A 254 -7.13 -18.79 14.54
N ILE A 255 -6.47 -17.95 13.73
CA ILE A 255 -6.76 -17.83 12.29
C ILE A 255 -6.51 -19.17 11.59
N VAL A 256 -5.37 -19.82 11.88
CA VAL A 256 -5.04 -21.14 11.32
C VAL A 256 -6.08 -22.17 11.74
N ALA A 257 -6.40 -22.25 13.05
CA ALA A 257 -7.40 -23.19 13.55
C ALA A 257 -8.80 -22.97 12.92
N GLN A 258 -9.20 -21.70 12.73
CA GLN A 258 -10.47 -21.38 12.08
C GLN A 258 -10.52 -21.91 10.66
N PHE A 259 -9.49 -21.65 9.83
CA PHE A 259 -9.46 -22.15 8.45
C PHE A 259 -9.37 -23.68 8.40
N GLN A 260 -8.64 -24.32 9.31
CA GLN A 260 -8.60 -25.79 9.39
C GLN A 260 -9.97 -26.38 9.72
N ASN A 261 -10.72 -25.80 10.65
CA ASN A 261 -12.09 -26.22 10.97
C ASN A 261 -13.02 -26.03 9.76
N MET A 262 -12.94 -24.86 9.09
CA MET A 262 -13.75 -24.62 7.89
C MET A 262 -13.43 -25.60 6.77
N ILE A 263 -12.17 -25.96 6.57
CA ILE A 263 -11.75 -26.97 5.59
C ILE A 263 -12.33 -28.35 5.95
N ALA A 264 -12.30 -28.72 7.23
CA ALA A 264 -12.88 -29.99 7.69
C ALA A 264 -14.40 -30.06 7.52
N GLU A 265 -15.10 -28.94 7.69
CA GLU A 265 -16.56 -28.84 7.57
C GLU A 265 -17.05 -28.72 6.11
N LYS A 266 -16.37 -27.91 5.28
CA LYS A 266 -16.88 -27.51 3.95
C LYS A 266 -16.06 -28.10 2.80
N GLY A 267 -14.90 -28.66 3.09
CA GLY A 267 -13.93 -29.07 2.09
C GLY A 267 -12.98 -27.96 1.67
N GLU A 268 -11.82 -28.36 1.16
CA GLU A 268 -10.70 -27.47 0.85
C GLU A 268 -11.04 -26.47 -0.26
N ASN A 269 -11.74 -26.92 -1.32
CA ASN A 269 -12.06 -26.08 -2.48
C ASN A 269 -13.03 -24.93 -2.18
N GLU A 270 -13.87 -25.05 -1.13
CA GLU A 270 -14.77 -23.98 -0.72
C GLU A 270 -14.05 -22.91 0.11
N VAL A 271 -12.96 -23.27 0.76
CA VAL A 271 -12.24 -22.40 1.72
C VAL A 271 -10.97 -21.83 1.12
N LEU A 272 -10.25 -22.59 0.30
CA LEU A 272 -8.97 -22.16 -0.30
C LEU A 272 -9.09 -21.85 -1.80
N TYR A 273 -8.22 -20.95 -2.24
CA TYR A 273 -8.06 -20.62 -3.67
C TYR A 273 -6.59 -20.53 -4.04
#